data_5ae4de6fba44022d37306e781c02d493
#
_entry.id   5ae4de6fba44022d37306e781c02d493
#
_cell.length_a   1.000
_cell.length_b   1.000
_cell.length_c   1.000
_cell.angle_alpha   90.00
_cell.angle_beta   90.00
_cell.angle_gamma   90.00
#
_symmetry.space_group_name_H-M   'P 1'
#
loop_
_entity.id
_entity.type
_entity.pdbx_description
1 polymer ?
#
loop_
_entity_poly.entity_id
_entity_poly.type
_entity_poly.pdbx_seq_one_letter_code
_entity_poly.pdbx_strand_id
1 'polypeptide(L)'
;ACEGRLCMKDSWPGQMRTVYGDHQRFIDTYFSTIDGMYFTGDGCRRDKDGYYWITGRVDDVIIVSGHNLGTAEIESAFVAHPKVAEAAVVGYPHDIKGNGLYCYVTLNVRETGSEELTKELKQWVRKNIGPLATPDLIHFTPGLPKTRSGKIMRRILRKVAENDYS
;
A
#
# COMPACT_ATOMS: atom_id res chain seq x y z
N ALA A 1 3.63 10.76 -20.37
CA ALA A 1 3.43 10.17 -19.06
C ALA A 1 2.00 10.40 -18.59
N CYS A 2 1.37 9.41 -17.98
CA CYS A 2 0.04 9.51 -17.39
C CYS A 2 -0.03 8.63 -16.13
N GLU A 3 -0.96 8.96 -15.24
CA GLU A 3 -1.22 8.19 -14.03
C GLU A 3 -2.73 7.94 -13.91
N GLY A 4 -3.10 6.79 -13.37
CA GLY A 4 -4.50 6.42 -13.21
C GLY A 4 -4.70 4.99 -12.77
N ARG A 5 -5.91 4.48 -12.99
CA ARG A 5 -6.29 3.10 -12.70
C ARG A 5 -5.81 2.17 -13.81
N LEU A 6 -5.21 1.05 -13.42
CA LEU A 6 -4.79 0.03 -14.39
C LEU A 6 -5.97 -0.82 -14.83
N CYS A 7 -6.22 -0.84 -16.13
CA CYS A 7 -7.30 -1.61 -16.73
C CYS A 7 -6.79 -2.41 -17.94
N MET A 8 -7.37 -3.58 -18.16
CA MET A 8 -7.12 -4.38 -19.34
C MET A 8 -8.29 -4.26 -20.31
N LYS A 9 -8.00 -3.96 -21.59
CA LYS A 9 -9.02 -3.78 -22.64
C LYS A 9 -9.52 -5.10 -23.19
N ASP A 10 -8.65 -6.08 -23.31
CA ASP A 10 -8.93 -7.35 -23.92
C ASP A 10 -8.77 -8.51 -22.95
N SER A 11 -9.43 -9.63 -23.24
CA SER A 11 -9.27 -10.86 -22.48
C SER A 11 -7.90 -11.51 -22.76
N TRP A 12 -7.42 -12.32 -21.83
CA TRP A 12 -6.18 -13.09 -21.97
C TRP A 12 -6.41 -14.54 -21.49
N PRO A 13 -5.58 -15.51 -21.91
CA PRO A 13 -5.79 -16.92 -21.62
C PRO A 13 -5.94 -17.28 -20.13
N GLY A 14 -5.24 -16.57 -19.25
CA GLY A 14 -5.27 -16.76 -17.81
C GLY A 14 -6.34 -15.94 -17.06
N GLN A 15 -7.21 -15.21 -17.77
CA GLN A 15 -8.26 -14.44 -17.13
C GLN A 15 -9.22 -15.33 -16.35
N MET A 16 -9.55 -14.93 -15.11
CA MET A 16 -10.58 -15.57 -14.33
C MET A 16 -11.92 -15.52 -15.09
N ARG A 17 -12.66 -16.61 -15.11
CA ARG A 17 -13.95 -16.70 -15.82
C ARG A 17 -15.14 -16.36 -14.94
N THR A 18 -15.04 -16.67 -13.66
CA THR A 18 -16.10 -16.44 -12.67
C THR A 18 -15.60 -16.68 -11.25
N VAL A 19 -16.41 -16.29 -10.26
CA VAL A 19 -16.31 -16.77 -8.88
C VAL A 19 -17.26 -17.95 -8.71
N TYR A 20 -16.78 -19.05 -8.14
CA TYR A 20 -17.60 -20.25 -7.93
C TYR A 20 -18.85 -19.91 -7.11
N GLY A 21 -20.02 -20.25 -7.66
CA GLY A 21 -21.31 -20.01 -7.03
C GLY A 21 -21.78 -18.55 -6.99
N ASP A 22 -20.97 -17.59 -7.51
CA ASP A 22 -21.31 -16.16 -7.43
C ASP A 22 -20.74 -15.39 -8.63
N HIS A 23 -21.37 -15.58 -9.80
CA HIS A 23 -20.96 -14.89 -11.02
C HIS A 23 -21.14 -13.38 -10.94
N GLN A 24 -22.19 -12.92 -10.25
CA GLN A 24 -22.46 -11.49 -10.11
C GLN A 24 -21.31 -10.77 -9.39
N ARG A 25 -20.76 -11.36 -8.35
CA ARG A 25 -19.58 -10.83 -7.67
C ARG A 25 -18.37 -10.66 -8.59
N PHE A 26 -18.18 -11.56 -9.55
CA PHE A 26 -17.13 -11.43 -10.56
C PHE A 26 -17.34 -10.18 -11.42
N ILE A 27 -18.56 -9.97 -11.91
CA ILE A 27 -18.91 -8.78 -12.70
C ILE A 27 -18.76 -7.51 -11.88
N ASP A 28 -19.33 -7.47 -10.68
CA ASP A 28 -19.30 -6.30 -9.80
C ASP A 28 -17.87 -5.90 -9.41
N THR A 29 -17.00 -6.89 -9.18
CA THR A 29 -15.62 -6.62 -8.77
C THR A 29 -14.75 -6.10 -9.90
N TYR A 30 -14.87 -6.66 -11.10
CA TYR A 30 -13.89 -6.45 -12.17
C TYR A 30 -14.42 -5.66 -13.37
N PHE A 31 -15.72 -5.56 -13.58
CA PHE A 31 -16.29 -4.95 -14.78
C PHE A 31 -17.27 -3.81 -14.52
N SER A 32 -17.67 -3.57 -13.26
CA SER A 32 -18.61 -2.50 -12.92
C SER A 32 -17.94 -1.11 -12.80
N THR A 33 -16.64 -1.06 -12.57
CA THR A 33 -15.92 0.20 -12.30
C THR A 33 -15.66 1.00 -13.56
N ILE A 34 -15.33 0.34 -14.67
CA ILE A 34 -15.06 0.97 -15.97
C ILE A 34 -15.71 0.09 -17.04
N ASP A 35 -16.64 0.67 -17.77
CA ASP A 35 -17.41 -0.05 -18.79
C ASP A 35 -16.49 -0.64 -19.88
N GLY A 36 -16.73 -1.91 -20.21
CA GLY A 36 -15.97 -2.64 -21.24
C GLY A 36 -14.52 -2.96 -20.90
N MET A 37 -14.04 -2.72 -19.66
CA MET A 37 -12.67 -3.00 -19.27
C MET A 37 -12.58 -3.81 -17.97
N TYR A 38 -11.61 -4.73 -17.92
CA TYR A 38 -11.28 -5.42 -16.68
C TYR A 38 -10.46 -4.50 -15.77
N PHE A 39 -11.02 -4.14 -14.62
CA PHE A 39 -10.37 -3.32 -13.61
C PHE A 39 -9.50 -4.19 -12.68
N THR A 40 -8.19 -3.94 -12.63
CA THR A 40 -7.27 -4.76 -11.82
C THR A 40 -7.33 -4.45 -10.32
N GLY A 41 -7.87 -3.30 -9.94
CA GLY A 41 -7.85 -2.78 -8.58
C GLY A 41 -6.54 -2.08 -8.22
N ASP A 42 -5.64 -1.87 -9.17
CA ASP A 42 -4.34 -1.26 -8.97
C ASP A 42 -4.26 0.14 -9.60
N GLY A 43 -3.52 1.03 -8.94
CA GLY A 43 -3.04 2.28 -9.51
C GLY A 43 -1.77 2.05 -10.32
N CYS A 44 -1.60 2.85 -11.37
CA CYS A 44 -0.45 2.71 -12.25
C CYS A 44 -0.04 4.06 -12.83
N ARG A 45 1.26 4.26 -12.99
CA ARG A 45 1.85 5.35 -13.75
C ARG A 45 2.54 4.79 -14.99
N ARG A 46 2.27 5.37 -16.15
CA ARG A 46 3.01 5.09 -17.38
C ARG A 46 3.94 6.26 -17.67
N ASP A 47 5.25 5.97 -17.78
CA ASP A 47 6.25 6.98 -18.09
C ASP A 47 6.31 7.36 -19.58
N LYS A 48 7.21 8.29 -19.93
CA LYS A 48 7.40 8.75 -21.30
C LYS A 48 7.97 7.69 -22.24
N ASP A 49 8.67 6.70 -21.69
CA ASP A 49 9.30 5.62 -22.43
C ASP A 49 8.36 4.40 -22.58
N GLY A 50 7.14 4.49 -21.99
CA GLY A 50 6.08 3.50 -22.10
C GLY A 50 6.07 2.43 -21.03
N TYR A 51 6.95 2.48 -20.04
CA TYR A 51 6.99 1.55 -18.92
C TYR A 51 5.86 1.83 -17.92
N TYR A 52 5.35 0.76 -17.34
CA TYR A 52 4.28 0.80 -16.33
C TYR A 52 4.87 0.59 -14.95
N TRP A 53 4.52 1.50 -14.05
CA TRP A 53 4.92 1.48 -12.65
C TRP A 53 3.67 1.30 -11.80
N ILE A 54 3.54 0.17 -11.11
CA ILE A 54 2.43 -0.09 -10.22
C ILE A 54 2.62 0.72 -8.94
N THR A 55 1.69 1.64 -8.66
CA THR A 55 1.78 2.56 -7.52
C THR A 55 1.10 2.02 -6.25
N GLY A 56 0.40 0.90 -6.37
CA GLY A 56 -0.26 0.21 -5.26
C GLY A 56 -1.71 -0.11 -5.56
N ARG A 57 -2.42 -0.61 -4.56
CA ARG A 57 -3.86 -0.86 -4.63
C ARG A 57 -4.62 0.46 -4.56
N VAL A 58 -5.71 0.58 -5.33
CA VAL A 58 -6.58 1.77 -5.29
C VAL A 58 -7.30 1.87 -3.94
N ASP A 59 -7.61 0.74 -3.32
CA ASP A 59 -8.23 0.64 -2.00
C ASP A 59 -7.24 0.82 -0.82
N ASP A 60 -5.94 0.83 -1.09
CA ASP A 60 -4.88 1.08 -0.10
C ASP A 60 -4.29 2.50 -0.19
N VAL A 61 -4.82 3.36 -1.07
CA VAL A 61 -4.43 4.78 -1.13
C VAL A 61 -4.87 5.49 0.14
N ILE A 62 -3.93 6.22 0.75
CA ILE A 62 -4.19 6.99 1.97
C ILE A 62 -4.31 8.47 1.59
N ILE A 63 -5.40 9.10 2.00
CA ILE A 63 -5.61 10.54 1.78
C ILE A 63 -5.07 11.30 2.99
N VAL A 64 -3.93 11.95 2.84
CA VAL A 64 -3.29 12.77 3.87
C VAL A 64 -3.38 14.24 3.49
N SER A 65 -4.05 15.05 4.28
CA SER A 65 -4.25 16.49 4.01
C SER A 65 -4.77 16.76 2.58
N GLY A 66 -5.68 15.93 2.08
CA GLY A 66 -6.26 16.05 0.74
C GLY A 66 -5.40 15.51 -0.42
N HIS A 67 -4.24 14.92 -0.13
CA HIS A 67 -3.35 14.33 -1.14
C HIS A 67 -3.40 12.81 -1.07
N ASN A 68 -3.48 12.17 -2.23
CA ASN A 68 -3.42 10.71 -2.36
C ASN A 68 -1.99 10.22 -2.25
N LEU A 69 -1.72 9.35 -1.30
CA LEU A 69 -0.43 8.69 -1.10
C LEU A 69 -0.56 7.18 -1.34
N GLY A 70 0.25 6.66 -2.25
CA GLY A 70 0.37 5.23 -2.47
C GLY A 70 1.18 4.57 -1.37
N THR A 71 0.64 3.53 -0.73
CA THR A 71 1.36 2.80 0.32
C THR A 71 2.62 2.12 -0.20
N ALA A 72 2.58 1.60 -1.43
CA ALA A 72 3.68 0.87 -2.04
C ALA A 72 4.97 1.70 -2.20
N GLU A 73 4.86 2.99 -2.52
CA GLU A 73 6.01 3.88 -2.64
C GLU A 73 6.69 4.10 -1.28
N ILE A 74 5.88 4.31 -0.24
CA ILE A 74 6.38 4.51 1.13
C ILE A 74 7.02 3.22 1.66
N GLU A 75 6.38 2.07 1.44
CA GLU A 75 6.91 0.75 1.79
C GLU A 75 8.25 0.47 1.08
N SER A 76 8.33 0.79 -0.21
CA SER A 76 9.56 0.66 -1.00
C SER A 76 10.69 1.54 -0.47
N ALA A 77 10.38 2.77 -0.06
CA ALA A 77 11.37 3.66 0.54
C ALA A 77 11.90 3.10 1.87
N PHE A 78 11.02 2.51 2.70
CA PHE A 78 11.47 1.84 3.93
C PHE A 78 12.39 0.66 3.64
N VAL A 79 12.01 -0.22 2.72
CA VAL A 79 12.79 -1.43 2.37
C VAL A 79 14.13 -1.07 1.71
N ALA A 80 14.24 0.08 1.06
CA ALA A 80 15.51 0.59 0.55
C ALA A 80 16.49 1.03 1.65
N HIS A 81 16.04 1.14 2.90
CA HIS A 81 16.90 1.45 4.03
C HIS A 81 17.66 0.21 4.51
N PRO A 82 19.00 0.27 4.73
CA PRO A 82 19.82 -0.92 5.04
C PRO A 82 19.40 -1.72 6.29
N LYS A 83 18.75 -1.08 7.24
CA LYS A 83 18.31 -1.72 8.49
C LYS A 83 16.91 -2.35 8.41
N VAL A 84 16.16 -2.14 7.33
CA VAL A 84 14.77 -2.58 7.20
C VAL A 84 14.68 -3.85 6.34
N ALA A 85 14.00 -4.86 6.86
CA ALA A 85 13.71 -6.10 6.14
C ALA A 85 12.36 -6.04 5.41
N GLU A 86 11.32 -5.57 6.11
CA GLU A 86 9.97 -5.45 5.56
C GLU A 86 9.27 -4.23 6.15
N ALA A 87 8.33 -3.66 5.39
CA ALA A 87 7.47 -2.60 5.88
C ALA A 87 6.06 -2.75 5.36
N ALA A 88 5.10 -2.30 6.16
CA ALA A 88 3.70 -2.15 5.75
C ALA A 88 3.16 -0.82 6.26
N VAL A 89 2.44 -0.12 5.39
CA VAL A 89 1.89 1.20 5.69
C VAL A 89 0.37 1.15 5.61
N VAL A 90 -0.28 1.69 6.64
CA VAL A 90 -1.73 1.84 6.69
C VAL A 90 -2.11 3.25 7.13
N GLY A 91 -3.26 3.72 6.67
CA GLY A 91 -3.87 4.93 7.20
C GLY A 91 -4.55 4.66 8.53
N TYR A 92 -4.54 5.64 9.42
CA TYR A 92 -5.36 5.66 10.63
C TYR A 92 -5.98 7.05 10.81
N PRO A 93 -7.13 7.18 11.50
CA PRO A 93 -7.76 8.48 11.73
C PRO A 93 -6.83 9.46 12.45
N HIS A 94 -6.71 10.68 11.93
CA HIS A 94 -5.88 11.74 12.49
C HIS A 94 -6.63 13.07 12.50
N ASP A 95 -6.76 13.70 13.66
CA ASP A 95 -7.62 14.86 13.88
C ASP A 95 -7.37 16.05 12.95
N ILE A 96 -6.12 16.28 12.54
CA ILE A 96 -5.73 17.43 11.72
C ILE A 96 -5.62 17.07 10.23
N LYS A 97 -5.08 15.90 9.91
CA LYS A 97 -4.75 15.48 8.53
C LYS A 97 -5.85 14.66 7.86
N GLY A 98 -6.91 14.32 8.58
CA GLY A 98 -7.89 13.31 8.19
C GLY A 98 -7.34 11.89 8.37
N ASN A 99 -6.25 11.55 7.70
CA ASN A 99 -5.51 10.32 7.98
C ASN A 99 -4.04 10.63 8.27
N GLY A 100 -3.49 9.88 9.23
CA GLY A 100 -2.07 9.77 9.48
C GLY A 100 -1.49 8.49 8.89
N LEU A 101 -0.17 8.43 8.80
CA LEU A 101 0.57 7.27 8.31
C LEU A 101 1.09 6.44 9.49
N TYR A 102 0.56 5.23 9.63
CA TYR A 102 1.05 4.23 10.59
C TYR A 102 1.87 3.19 9.85
N CYS A 103 3.15 3.11 10.18
CA CYS A 103 4.11 2.26 9.51
C CYS A 103 4.57 1.14 10.44
N TYR A 104 4.34 -0.10 10.04
CA TYR A 104 4.87 -1.29 10.70
C TYR A 104 6.17 -1.70 10.01
N VAL A 105 7.25 -1.80 10.77
CA VAL A 105 8.59 -2.05 10.23
C VAL A 105 9.21 -3.26 10.91
N THR A 106 9.62 -4.22 10.11
CA THR A 106 10.46 -5.35 10.54
C THR A 106 11.90 -5.03 10.20
N LEU A 107 12.78 -5.10 11.20
CA LEU A 107 14.19 -4.81 11.03
C LEU A 107 14.99 -6.05 10.60
N ASN A 108 16.15 -5.82 10.01
CA ASN A 108 17.10 -6.86 9.68
C ASN A 108 17.64 -7.53 10.96
N VAL A 109 18.14 -8.75 10.83
CA VAL A 109 18.75 -9.50 11.94
C VAL A 109 19.89 -8.66 12.56
N ARG A 110 19.90 -8.59 13.89
CA ARG A 110 20.82 -7.80 14.73
C ARG A 110 20.50 -6.32 14.86
N GLU A 111 19.50 -5.80 14.16
CA GLU A 111 19.04 -4.43 14.36
C GLU A 111 17.96 -4.38 15.45
N THR A 112 17.96 -3.30 16.22
CA THR A 112 16.99 -3.07 17.30
C THR A 112 16.31 -1.72 17.11
N GLY A 113 15.00 -1.69 17.33
CA GLY A 113 14.22 -0.47 17.28
C GLY A 113 14.62 0.50 18.38
N SER A 114 14.79 1.77 18.03
CA SER A 114 15.07 2.86 18.96
C SER A 114 14.40 4.16 18.52
N GLU A 115 14.40 5.16 19.40
CA GLU A 115 13.92 6.50 19.05
C GLU A 115 14.79 7.16 17.97
N GLU A 116 16.11 6.93 18.02
CA GLU A 116 17.06 7.43 17.04
C GLU A 116 16.77 6.83 15.66
N LEU A 117 16.57 5.51 15.60
CA LEU A 117 16.21 4.83 14.34
C LEU A 117 14.85 5.29 13.83
N THR A 118 13.89 5.55 14.70
CA THR A 118 12.60 6.13 14.32
C THR A 118 12.77 7.50 13.64
N LYS A 119 13.60 8.37 14.19
CA LYS A 119 13.91 9.68 13.60
C LYS A 119 14.66 9.54 12.27
N GLU A 120 15.64 8.63 12.21
CA GLU A 120 16.40 8.31 11.00
C GLU A 120 15.45 7.86 9.87
N LEU A 121 14.55 6.91 10.12
CA LEU A 121 13.60 6.39 9.15
C LEU A 121 12.57 7.44 8.69
N LYS A 122 12.07 8.29 9.60
CA LYS A 122 11.19 9.41 9.24
C LYS A 122 11.88 10.38 8.28
N GLN A 123 13.12 10.74 8.56
CA GLN A 123 13.92 11.62 7.69
C GLN A 123 14.24 10.95 6.35
N TRP A 124 14.53 9.65 6.36
CA TRP A 124 14.78 8.86 5.17
C TRP A 124 13.59 8.88 4.21
N VAL A 125 12.39 8.55 4.69
CA VAL A 125 11.16 8.60 3.88
C VAL A 125 10.88 10.03 3.39
N ARG A 126 11.00 11.02 4.26
CA ARG A 126 10.83 12.44 3.91
C ARG A 126 11.76 12.88 2.78
N LYS A 127 13.01 12.45 2.80
CA LYS A 127 14.01 12.79 1.78
C LYS A 127 13.74 12.09 0.43
N ASN A 128 13.30 10.83 0.47
CA ASN A 128 13.15 10.01 -0.74
C ASN A 128 11.79 10.22 -1.45
N ILE A 129 10.73 10.55 -0.69
CA ILE A 129 9.39 10.72 -1.25
C ILE A 129 8.89 12.14 -1.09
N GLY A 130 9.02 12.71 0.10
CA GLY A 130 8.57 14.07 0.38
C GLY A 130 7.95 14.24 1.76
N PRO A 131 7.67 15.50 2.16
CA PRO A 131 7.20 15.82 3.50
C PRO A 131 5.82 15.23 3.84
N LEU A 132 4.92 15.10 2.86
CA LEU A 132 3.58 14.55 3.06
C LEU A 132 3.60 13.06 3.38
N ALA A 133 4.59 12.33 2.89
CA ALA A 133 4.78 10.90 3.14
C ALA A 133 5.54 10.60 4.43
N THR A 134 5.87 11.64 5.23
CA THR A 134 6.58 11.43 6.50
C THR A 134 5.69 10.66 7.47
N PRO A 135 6.13 9.48 7.98
CA PRO A 135 5.35 8.68 8.92
C PRO A 135 5.00 9.43 10.21
N ASP A 136 3.76 9.34 10.64
CA ASP A 136 3.35 9.84 11.95
C ASP A 136 3.82 8.88 13.04
N LEU A 137 3.54 7.59 12.85
CA LEU A 137 3.93 6.53 13.78
C LEU A 137 4.73 5.46 13.05
N ILE A 138 5.79 4.97 13.70
CA ILE A 138 6.56 3.80 13.29
C ILE A 138 6.52 2.80 14.44
N HIS A 139 6.04 1.60 14.15
CA HIS A 139 6.00 0.48 15.07
C HIS A 139 6.95 -0.61 14.60
N PHE A 140 7.97 -0.90 15.42
CA PHE A 140 8.87 -2.00 15.15
C PHE A 140 8.21 -3.32 15.58
N THR A 141 8.13 -4.26 14.67
CA THR A 141 7.49 -5.57 14.89
C THR A 141 8.42 -6.71 14.44
N PRO A 142 8.40 -7.85 15.11
CA PRO A 142 9.21 -8.99 14.70
C PRO A 142 8.77 -9.63 13.38
N GLY A 143 7.56 -9.35 12.93
CA GLY A 143 7.03 -9.84 11.66
C GLY A 143 5.69 -9.24 11.34
N LEU A 144 5.33 -9.26 10.05
CA LEU A 144 4.04 -8.77 9.55
C LEU A 144 3.06 -9.93 9.38
N PRO A 145 1.75 -9.75 9.69
CA PRO A 145 0.74 -10.77 9.44
C PRO A 145 0.61 -11.03 7.93
N LYS A 146 0.70 -12.28 7.55
CA LYS A 146 0.65 -12.71 6.14
C LYS A 146 -0.40 -13.77 5.90
N THR A 147 -0.98 -13.76 4.72
CA THR A 147 -1.78 -14.87 4.22
C THR A 147 -0.90 -16.09 3.96
N ARG A 148 -1.52 -17.27 3.71
CA ARG A 148 -0.79 -18.47 3.31
C ARG A 148 0.06 -18.27 2.03
N SER A 149 -0.35 -17.36 1.14
CA SER A 149 0.39 -17.00 -0.08
C SER A 149 1.47 -15.94 0.13
N GLY A 150 1.74 -15.51 1.37
CA GLY A 150 2.78 -14.52 1.70
C GLY A 150 2.37 -13.06 1.55
N LYS A 151 1.11 -12.76 1.23
CA LYS A 151 0.63 -11.37 1.12
C LYS A 151 0.38 -10.78 2.50
N ILE A 152 0.83 -9.55 2.72
CA ILE A 152 0.61 -8.80 3.97
C ILE A 152 -0.90 -8.53 4.15
N MET A 153 -1.40 -8.82 5.35
CA MET A 153 -2.81 -8.64 5.70
C MET A 153 -3.06 -7.22 6.25
N ARG A 154 -3.03 -6.21 5.36
CA ARG A 154 -3.20 -4.80 5.73
C ARG A 154 -4.49 -4.52 6.48
N ARG A 155 -5.56 -5.28 6.24
CA ARG A 155 -6.81 -5.14 6.99
C ARG A 155 -6.63 -5.35 8.50
N ILE A 156 -5.80 -6.32 8.91
CA ILE A 156 -5.48 -6.56 10.31
C ILE A 156 -4.65 -5.39 10.86
N LEU A 157 -3.62 -4.98 10.14
CA LEU A 157 -2.75 -3.88 10.55
C LEU A 157 -3.53 -2.56 10.71
N ARG A 158 -4.50 -2.30 9.84
CA ARG A 158 -5.39 -1.13 9.93
C ARG A 158 -6.24 -1.18 11.20
N LYS A 159 -6.90 -2.30 11.49
CA LYS A 159 -7.66 -2.49 12.73
C LYS A 159 -6.80 -2.26 13.97
N VAL A 160 -5.59 -2.79 13.99
CA VAL A 160 -4.64 -2.56 15.11
C VAL A 160 -4.28 -1.07 15.22
N ALA A 161 -4.02 -0.38 14.12
CA ALA A 161 -3.72 1.05 14.12
C ALA A 161 -4.88 1.92 14.61
N GLU A 162 -6.12 1.46 14.40
CA GLU A 162 -7.36 2.11 14.84
C GLU A 162 -7.79 1.67 16.26
N ASN A 163 -7.03 0.79 16.94
CA ASN A 163 -7.39 0.13 18.19
C ASN A 163 -8.72 -0.64 18.11
N ASP A 164 -9.09 -1.13 16.95
CA ASP A 164 -10.24 -2.00 16.71
C ASP A 164 -9.82 -3.46 16.78
N TYR A 165 -10.21 -4.14 17.84
CA TYR A 165 -9.92 -5.56 18.09
C TYR A 165 -11.13 -6.47 17.87
N SER A 166 -12.17 -5.99 17.18
CA SER A 166 -13.38 -6.74 16.87
C SER A 166 -13.21 -7.76 15.73
#